data_af7405279b23a23b05dac1249494eb0a
#
_entry.id   af7405279b23a23b05dac1249494eb0a
#
_cell.length_a   1.000
_cell.length_b   1.000
_cell.length_c   1.000
_cell.angle_alpha   90.00
_cell.angle_beta   90.00
_cell.angle_gamma   90.00
#
_symmetry.space_group_name_H-M   'P 1'
#
loop_
_entity.id
_entity.type
_entity.pdbx_description
1 polymer ?
#
loop_
_entity_poly.entity_id
_entity_poly.type
_entity_poly.pdbx_seq_one_letter_code
_entity_poly.pdbx_strand_id
1 'polypeptide(L)'
;MLRRCWGSAHISFGEPISLADSIGDRRAQFALEATEEDTADKRRFVDDLAQRVVERINAATFANTTAVAACAFLGETRRGMLRHELTRRMQEIVALLRLQDARLTPALLRDQPDFDDAVAFLLRSDLIEAAPDPRGEILFYEEGKRRVLDIYRNGILHFLAPPSFLARRLLAGASQDALRDDLRFWLDLFHNELFTQRPLVLAAHFEAFLDYFERLEV
;
A
#
# COMPACT_ATOMS: atom_id res chain seq x y z
N MET A 1 -31.39 12.73 -11.86
CA MET A 1 -31.04 12.46 -10.45
C MET A 1 -29.61 11.94 -10.31
N LEU A 2 -28.62 12.79 -10.39
CA LEU A 2 -27.21 12.45 -10.20
C LEU A 2 -26.56 13.54 -9.35
N ARG A 3 -26.88 13.57 -8.05
CA ARG A 3 -26.22 14.41 -7.05
C ARG A 3 -25.54 13.54 -5.98
N ARG A 4 -24.78 12.52 -6.42
CA ARG A 4 -23.79 11.92 -5.53
C ARG A 4 -22.47 12.67 -5.75
N CYS A 5 -22.03 13.41 -4.76
CA CYS A 5 -20.65 13.91 -4.73
C CYS A 5 -19.72 12.68 -4.55
N TRP A 6 -19.06 12.30 -5.63
CA TRP A 6 -18.14 11.15 -5.65
C TRP A 6 -16.73 11.50 -5.10
N GLY A 7 -16.55 12.72 -4.61
CA GLY A 7 -15.25 13.22 -4.21
C GLY A 7 -14.37 13.60 -5.41
N SER A 8 -13.05 13.57 -5.24
CA SER A 8 -12.08 13.83 -6.30
C SER A 8 -11.45 12.55 -6.81
N ALA A 9 -11.28 12.44 -8.13
CA ALA A 9 -10.49 11.39 -8.75
C ALA A 9 -9.06 11.90 -8.99
N HIS A 10 -8.07 11.11 -8.58
CA HIS A 10 -6.67 11.41 -8.81
C HIS A 10 -6.13 10.43 -9.84
N ILE A 11 -5.59 10.95 -10.94
CA ILE A 11 -4.98 10.16 -12.00
C ILE A 11 -3.49 10.49 -12.03
N SER A 12 -2.65 9.47 -12.05
CA SER A 12 -1.21 9.61 -12.19
C SER A 12 -0.72 8.70 -13.31
N PHE A 13 0.25 9.20 -14.05
CA PHE A 13 0.97 8.42 -15.04
C PHE A 13 2.39 8.19 -14.52
N GLY A 14 2.81 6.92 -14.50
CA GLY A 14 4.20 6.56 -14.26
C GLY A 14 5.07 6.88 -15.47
N GLU A 15 6.39 6.73 -15.32
CA GLU A 15 7.29 6.83 -16.46
C GLU A 15 6.97 5.76 -17.51
N PRO A 16 6.96 6.09 -18.80
CA PRO A 16 6.65 5.14 -19.85
C PRO A 16 7.73 4.05 -19.93
N ILE A 17 7.33 2.84 -20.30
CA ILE A 17 8.25 1.75 -20.61
C ILE A 17 8.32 1.61 -22.13
N SER A 18 9.49 1.88 -22.70
CA SER A 18 9.74 1.63 -24.11
C SER A 18 9.90 0.11 -24.34
N LEU A 19 8.98 -0.45 -25.09
CA LEU A 19 9.06 -1.87 -25.48
C LEU A 19 10.26 -2.12 -26.39
N ALA A 20 10.56 -1.17 -27.29
CA ALA A 20 11.72 -1.27 -28.18
C ALA A 20 13.03 -1.35 -27.40
N ASP A 21 13.23 -0.46 -26.42
CA ASP A 21 14.43 -0.46 -25.56
C ASP A 21 14.50 -1.70 -24.67
N SER A 22 13.35 -2.18 -24.21
CA SER A 22 13.27 -3.39 -23.38
C SER A 22 13.62 -4.67 -24.16
N ILE A 23 13.24 -4.74 -25.42
CA ILE A 23 13.57 -5.87 -26.32
C ILE A 23 15.05 -5.76 -26.78
N GLY A 24 15.51 -4.54 -27.13
CA GLY A 24 16.87 -4.30 -27.64
C GLY A 24 17.20 -5.18 -28.84
N ASP A 25 18.41 -5.74 -28.85
CA ASP A 25 18.92 -6.60 -29.95
C ASP A 25 18.23 -7.97 -30.04
N ARG A 26 17.41 -8.33 -29.04
CA ARG A 26 16.67 -9.60 -29.01
C ARG A 26 15.45 -9.62 -29.91
N ARG A 27 15.20 -8.56 -30.72
CA ARG A 27 14.03 -8.46 -31.59
C ARG A 27 13.90 -9.63 -32.57
N ALA A 28 15.03 -10.15 -33.08
CA ALA A 28 15.05 -11.30 -33.97
C ALA A 28 14.61 -12.60 -33.27
N GLN A 29 14.91 -12.77 -32.00
CA GLN A 29 14.52 -13.93 -31.19
C GLN A 29 13.01 -13.96 -30.87
N PHE A 30 12.34 -12.81 -30.98
CA PHE A 30 10.90 -12.70 -30.78
C PHE A 30 10.07 -12.84 -32.07
N ALA A 31 10.70 -13.22 -33.21
CA ALA A 31 9.99 -13.49 -34.46
C ALA A 31 9.06 -14.72 -34.35
N LEU A 32 8.13 -14.87 -35.28
CA LEU A 32 7.03 -15.85 -35.21
C LEU A 32 7.45 -17.32 -35.23
N GLU A 33 8.65 -17.64 -35.70
CA GLU A 33 9.18 -19.01 -35.80
C GLU A 33 10.17 -19.29 -34.67
N ALA A 34 9.66 -19.50 -33.46
CA ALA A 34 10.47 -19.65 -32.25
C ALA A 34 10.67 -21.15 -31.90
N THR A 35 11.88 -21.53 -31.52
CA THR A 35 12.19 -22.80 -30.86
C THR A 35 11.57 -22.89 -29.45
N GLU A 36 11.62 -24.08 -28.81
CA GLU A 36 11.15 -24.22 -27.44
C GLU A 36 11.95 -23.33 -26.45
N GLU A 37 13.26 -23.18 -26.70
CA GLU A 37 14.15 -22.33 -25.89
C GLU A 37 13.79 -20.85 -26.07
N ASP A 38 13.54 -20.39 -27.29
CA ASP A 38 13.03 -19.05 -27.57
C ASP A 38 11.69 -18.76 -26.85
N THR A 39 10.85 -19.80 -26.72
CA THR A 39 9.57 -19.70 -26.03
C THR A 39 9.75 -19.48 -24.51
N ALA A 40 10.74 -20.14 -23.89
CA ALA A 40 11.06 -19.96 -22.49
C ALA A 40 11.63 -18.55 -22.21
N ASP A 41 12.50 -18.05 -23.08
CA ASP A 41 13.05 -16.70 -22.97
C ASP A 41 12.00 -15.62 -23.22
N LYS A 42 11.07 -15.84 -24.15
CA LYS A 42 9.91 -14.95 -24.33
C LYS A 42 9.04 -14.88 -23.09
N ARG A 43 8.75 -16.01 -22.46
CA ARG A 43 7.96 -16.04 -21.21
C ARG A 43 8.65 -15.24 -20.11
N ARG A 44 9.93 -15.50 -19.84
CA ARG A 44 10.71 -14.74 -18.85
C ARG A 44 10.69 -13.25 -19.15
N PHE A 45 10.89 -12.85 -20.41
CA PHE A 45 10.83 -11.45 -20.80
C PHE A 45 9.45 -10.82 -20.52
N VAL A 46 8.37 -11.53 -20.86
CA VAL A 46 7.00 -11.05 -20.60
C VAL A 46 6.74 -10.92 -19.11
N ASP A 47 7.18 -11.89 -18.31
CA ASP A 47 7.03 -11.88 -16.86
C ASP A 47 7.81 -10.71 -16.24
N ASP A 48 9.06 -10.50 -16.62
CA ASP A 48 9.89 -9.37 -16.19
C ASP A 48 9.28 -8.02 -16.58
N LEU A 49 8.75 -7.92 -17.80
CA LEU A 49 8.09 -6.71 -18.27
C LEU A 49 6.79 -6.44 -17.50
N ALA A 50 5.98 -7.47 -17.29
CA ALA A 50 4.74 -7.38 -16.53
C ALA A 50 5.02 -6.92 -15.08
N GLN A 51 6.03 -7.49 -14.44
CA GLN A 51 6.45 -7.07 -13.10
C GLN A 51 6.85 -5.59 -13.07
N ARG A 52 7.71 -5.15 -14.00
CA ARG A 52 8.11 -3.73 -14.11
C ARG A 52 6.93 -2.79 -14.35
N VAL A 53 5.93 -3.21 -15.14
CA VAL A 53 4.70 -2.43 -15.34
C VAL A 53 3.95 -2.26 -14.03
N VAL A 54 3.72 -3.34 -13.29
CA VAL A 54 2.99 -3.28 -12.01
C VAL A 54 3.76 -2.49 -10.95
N GLU A 55 5.08 -2.66 -10.85
CA GLU A 55 5.94 -1.84 -9.96
C GLU A 55 5.78 -0.34 -10.26
N ARG A 56 5.75 0.06 -11.53
CA ARG A 56 5.55 1.46 -11.93
C ARG A 56 4.14 1.97 -11.65
N ILE A 57 3.12 1.11 -11.82
CA ILE A 57 1.74 1.43 -11.42
C ILE A 57 1.69 1.68 -9.92
N ASN A 58 2.27 0.80 -9.11
CA ASN A 58 2.31 0.95 -7.66
C ASN A 58 3.07 2.23 -7.24
N ALA A 59 4.23 2.50 -7.84
CA ALA A 59 5.00 3.72 -7.58
C ALA A 59 4.25 5.01 -7.99
N ALA A 60 3.34 4.93 -8.97
CA ALA A 60 2.51 6.05 -9.40
C ALA A 60 1.21 6.19 -8.60
N THR A 61 0.88 5.25 -7.74
CA THR A 61 -0.36 5.23 -6.97
C THR A 61 -0.39 6.34 -5.92
N PHE A 62 -1.53 7.04 -5.82
CA PHE A 62 -1.79 7.99 -4.75
C PHE A 62 -2.44 7.31 -3.55
N ALA A 63 -1.85 7.53 -2.37
CA ALA A 63 -2.56 7.26 -1.12
C ALA A 63 -3.57 8.37 -0.86
N ASN A 64 -4.81 7.99 -0.60
CA ASN A 64 -5.91 8.90 -0.27
C ASN A 64 -6.48 8.62 1.12
N THR A 65 -7.24 9.56 1.66
CA THR A 65 -7.80 9.47 3.03
C THR A 65 -8.70 8.26 3.23
N THR A 66 -9.46 7.84 2.21
CA THR A 66 -10.34 6.66 2.29
C THR A 66 -9.54 5.35 2.37
N ALA A 67 -8.46 5.23 1.59
CA ALA A 67 -7.58 4.07 1.65
C ALA A 67 -6.87 3.99 3.01
N VAL A 68 -6.41 5.12 3.55
CA VAL A 68 -5.81 5.20 4.89
C VAL A 68 -6.83 4.80 5.97
N ALA A 69 -8.07 5.28 5.91
CA ALA A 69 -9.13 4.89 6.84
C ALA A 69 -9.44 3.39 6.75
N ALA A 70 -9.53 2.83 5.54
CA ALA A 70 -9.75 1.39 5.35
C ALA A 70 -8.60 0.55 5.93
N CYS A 71 -7.35 0.97 5.77
CA CYS A 71 -6.20 0.33 6.40
C CYS A 71 -6.29 0.37 7.93
N ALA A 72 -6.65 1.53 8.50
CA ALA A 72 -6.79 1.70 9.95
C ALA A 72 -7.89 0.78 10.53
N PHE A 73 -9.03 0.66 9.84
CA PHE A 73 -10.10 -0.25 10.25
C PHE A 73 -9.71 -1.72 10.14
N LEU A 74 -9.13 -2.12 9.01
CA LEU A 74 -8.84 -3.53 8.71
C LEU A 74 -7.56 -4.04 9.38
N GLY A 75 -6.72 -3.15 9.89
CA GLY A 75 -5.56 -3.49 10.71
C GLY A 75 -5.91 -3.95 12.13
N GLU A 76 -7.17 -3.78 12.55
CA GLU A 76 -7.65 -4.20 13.86
C GLU A 76 -8.38 -5.55 13.78
N THR A 77 -8.25 -6.35 14.83
CA THR A 77 -9.00 -7.61 14.96
C THR A 77 -10.48 -7.38 15.26
N ARG A 78 -10.79 -6.25 15.91
CA ARG A 78 -12.16 -5.80 16.18
C ARG A 78 -12.69 -5.04 14.98
N ARG A 79 -13.98 -5.19 14.68
CA ARG A 79 -14.64 -4.51 13.56
C ARG A 79 -15.01 -3.05 13.83
N GLY A 80 -14.66 -2.50 14.98
CA GLY A 80 -14.95 -1.14 15.38
C GLY A 80 -13.94 -0.58 16.36
N MET A 81 -13.84 0.74 16.37
CA MET A 81 -12.97 1.51 17.26
C MET A 81 -13.57 2.88 17.55
N LEU A 82 -13.08 3.55 18.58
CA LEU A 82 -13.46 4.93 18.85
C LEU A 82 -12.94 5.86 17.75
N ARG A 83 -13.68 6.92 17.43
CA ARG A 83 -13.31 7.90 16.39
C ARG A 83 -11.89 8.46 16.60
N HIS A 84 -11.53 8.80 17.81
CA HIS A 84 -10.20 9.34 18.11
C HIS A 84 -9.08 8.29 17.92
N GLU A 85 -9.36 7.01 18.20
CA GLU A 85 -8.42 5.91 17.91
C GLU A 85 -8.22 5.73 16.41
N LEU A 86 -9.30 5.80 15.63
CA LEU A 86 -9.22 5.78 14.17
C LEU A 86 -8.33 6.92 13.66
N THR A 87 -8.59 8.15 14.12
CA THR A 87 -7.81 9.33 13.73
C THR A 87 -6.32 9.16 14.04
N ARG A 88 -5.97 8.69 15.25
CA ARG A 88 -4.58 8.41 15.62
C ARG A 88 -3.93 7.38 14.71
N ARG A 89 -4.60 6.26 14.42
CA ARG A 89 -4.09 5.22 13.52
C ARG A 89 -3.92 5.74 12.09
N MET A 90 -4.84 6.56 11.61
CA MET A 90 -4.70 7.19 10.30
C MET A 90 -3.47 8.11 10.24
N GLN A 91 -3.16 8.85 11.32
CA GLN A 91 -1.94 9.67 11.41
C GLN A 91 -0.68 8.81 11.37
N GLU A 92 -0.64 7.70 12.08
CA GLU A 92 0.47 6.73 12.08
C GLU A 92 0.71 6.15 10.67
N ILE A 93 -0.36 5.76 9.98
CA ILE A 93 -0.28 5.26 8.60
C ILE A 93 0.26 6.34 7.65
N VAL A 94 -0.22 7.59 7.78
CA VAL A 94 0.29 8.71 6.96
C VAL A 94 1.78 8.97 7.23
N ALA A 95 2.22 8.86 8.48
CA ALA A 95 3.63 8.99 8.82
C ALA A 95 4.49 7.90 8.13
N LEU A 96 4.04 6.64 8.15
CA LEU A 96 4.71 5.54 7.42
C LEU A 96 4.73 5.74 5.90
N LEU A 97 3.66 6.28 5.32
CA LEU A 97 3.60 6.60 3.90
C LEU A 97 4.57 7.72 3.53
N ARG A 98 4.70 8.75 4.38
CA ARG A 98 5.66 9.85 4.19
C ARG A 98 7.11 9.38 4.26
N LEU A 99 7.44 8.45 5.16
CA LEU A 99 8.78 7.86 5.25
C LEU A 99 9.21 7.13 3.98
N GLN A 100 8.27 6.73 3.14
CA GLN A 100 8.51 5.99 1.90
C GLN A 100 8.35 6.86 0.65
N ASP A 101 8.26 8.18 0.81
CA ASP A 101 8.02 9.12 -0.29
C ASP A 101 6.79 8.74 -1.15
N ALA A 102 5.79 8.08 -0.52
CA ALA A 102 4.56 7.70 -1.19
C ALA A 102 3.82 8.95 -1.70
N ARG A 103 3.25 8.86 -2.89
CA ARG A 103 2.44 9.95 -3.44
C ARG A 103 1.16 10.12 -2.64
N LEU A 104 1.00 11.26 -1.99
CA LEU A 104 -0.15 11.59 -1.15
C LEU A 104 -1.09 12.53 -1.88
N THR A 105 -2.39 12.36 -1.68
CA THR A 105 -3.37 13.34 -2.14
C THR A 105 -3.23 14.67 -1.38
N PRO A 106 -3.67 15.81 -1.93
CA PRO A 106 -3.55 17.11 -1.27
C PRO A 106 -4.13 17.14 0.15
N ALA A 107 -5.15 16.35 0.44
CA ALA A 107 -5.72 16.23 1.78
C ALA A 107 -4.74 15.63 2.80
N LEU A 108 -3.88 14.70 2.37
CA LEU A 108 -2.87 14.04 3.22
C LEU A 108 -1.52 14.79 3.27
N LEU A 109 -1.31 15.77 2.37
CA LEU A 109 -0.09 16.59 2.36
C LEU A 109 -0.10 17.69 3.44
N ARG A 110 -1.26 17.99 4.02
CA ARG A 110 -1.37 18.98 5.10
C ARG A 110 -0.58 18.53 6.33
N ASP A 111 -0.06 19.47 7.10
CA ASP A 111 0.65 19.17 8.35
C ASP A 111 -0.25 18.41 9.35
N GLN A 112 -1.52 18.81 9.40
CA GLN A 112 -2.56 18.10 10.12
C GLN A 112 -3.67 17.71 9.13
N PRO A 113 -3.64 16.49 8.59
CA PRO A 113 -4.68 16.01 7.72
C PRO A 113 -6.02 15.95 8.45
N ASP A 114 -7.05 16.49 7.81
CA ASP A 114 -8.43 16.32 8.29
C ASP A 114 -8.99 15.01 7.71
N PHE A 115 -9.33 14.10 8.60
CA PHE A 115 -9.89 12.80 8.24
C PHE A 115 -11.42 12.75 8.30
N ASP A 116 -12.08 13.81 8.75
CA ASP A 116 -13.54 13.84 8.89
C ASP A 116 -14.25 13.67 7.54
N ASP A 117 -13.70 14.21 6.47
CA ASP A 117 -14.24 13.99 5.11
C ASP A 117 -14.23 12.52 4.70
N ALA A 118 -13.16 11.77 5.05
CA ALA A 118 -13.08 10.34 4.77
C ALA A 118 -14.09 9.54 5.59
N VAL A 119 -14.21 9.83 6.88
CA VAL A 119 -15.18 9.19 7.77
C VAL A 119 -16.61 9.51 7.29
N ALA A 120 -16.89 10.77 6.98
CA ALA A 120 -18.18 11.18 6.45
C ALA A 120 -18.51 10.51 5.10
N PHE A 121 -17.52 10.30 4.23
CA PHE A 121 -17.69 9.55 2.99
C PHE A 121 -18.05 8.09 3.27
N LEU A 122 -17.32 7.42 4.16
CA LEU A 122 -17.56 6.01 4.51
C LEU A 122 -18.96 5.82 5.13
N LEU A 123 -19.39 6.73 6.01
CA LEU A 123 -20.74 6.74 6.60
C LEU A 123 -21.84 6.95 5.52
N ARG A 124 -21.68 7.96 4.66
CA ARG A 124 -22.66 8.24 3.59
C ARG A 124 -22.74 7.13 2.55
N SER A 125 -21.67 6.36 2.39
CA SER A 125 -21.59 5.24 1.45
C SER A 125 -22.04 3.92 2.08
N ASP A 126 -22.52 3.95 3.32
CA ASP A 126 -22.96 2.77 4.06
C ASP A 126 -21.86 1.70 4.16
N LEU A 127 -20.60 2.12 4.28
CA LEU A 127 -19.45 1.23 4.45
C LEU A 127 -19.08 1.05 5.91
N ILE A 128 -19.38 2.05 6.73
CA ILE A 128 -19.24 2.03 8.19
C ILE A 128 -20.49 2.64 8.83
N GLU A 129 -20.68 2.35 10.09
CA GLU A 129 -21.74 2.89 10.94
C GLU A 129 -21.14 3.57 12.15
N ALA A 130 -21.92 4.41 12.81
CA ALA A 130 -21.56 5.11 14.03
C ALA A 130 -22.57 4.81 15.14
N ALA A 131 -22.07 4.57 16.35
CA ALA A 131 -22.88 4.41 17.55
C ALA A 131 -22.30 5.22 18.72
N PRO A 132 -23.16 5.76 19.61
CA PRO A 132 -22.71 6.44 20.80
C PRO A 132 -22.07 5.45 21.79
N ASP A 133 -20.97 5.88 22.46
CA ASP A 133 -20.31 5.18 23.55
C ASP A 133 -19.98 6.19 24.65
N PRO A 134 -19.96 5.83 25.94
CA PRO A 134 -19.57 6.77 27.02
C PRO A 134 -18.21 7.45 26.86
N ARG A 135 -17.30 6.83 26.09
CA ARG A 135 -15.95 7.34 25.78
C ARG A 135 -15.89 8.18 24.50
N GLY A 136 -17.01 8.30 23.78
CA GLY A 136 -17.13 9.00 22.50
C GLY A 136 -17.98 8.24 21.48
N GLU A 137 -17.69 8.42 20.21
CA GLU A 137 -18.38 7.74 19.13
C GLU A 137 -17.59 6.51 18.68
N ILE A 138 -18.22 5.35 18.61
CA ILE A 138 -17.66 4.14 18.01
C ILE A 138 -18.03 4.13 16.54
N LEU A 139 -17.03 3.93 15.68
CA LEU A 139 -17.17 3.67 14.26
C LEU A 139 -16.91 2.19 14.01
N PHE A 140 -17.77 1.52 13.27
CA PHE A 140 -17.64 0.08 13.00
C PHE A 140 -18.15 -0.27 11.61
N TYR A 141 -17.79 -1.46 11.12
CA TYR A 141 -18.29 -1.99 9.85
C TYR A 141 -18.91 -3.39 10.04
N GLU A 142 -19.94 -3.67 9.27
CA GLU A 142 -20.48 -5.02 9.16
C GLU A 142 -19.58 -5.91 8.29
N GLU A 143 -19.53 -7.22 8.60
CA GLU A 143 -18.68 -8.18 7.87
C GLU A 143 -18.93 -8.17 6.36
N GLY A 144 -20.18 -7.97 5.93
CA GLY A 144 -20.53 -7.87 4.51
C GLY A 144 -19.87 -6.71 3.77
N LYS A 145 -19.45 -5.66 4.49
CA LYS A 145 -18.78 -4.47 3.93
C LYS A 145 -17.26 -4.62 3.85
N ARG A 146 -16.68 -5.62 4.50
CA ARG A 146 -15.24 -5.84 4.56
C ARG A 146 -14.59 -5.88 3.18
N ARG A 147 -15.20 -6.59 2.21
CA ARG A 147 -14.66 -6.70 0.85
C ARG A 147 -14.50 -5.36 0.15
N VAL A 148 -15.41 -4.42 0.39
CA VAL A 148 -15.33 -3.09 -0.20
C VAL A 148 -14.21 -2.28 0.45
N LEU A 149 -14.06 -2.37 1.78
CA LEU A 149 -12.95 -1.76 2.50
C LEU A 149 -11.60 -2.36 2.05
N ASP A 150 -11.54 -3.69 1.80
CA ASP A 150 -10.35 -4.35 1.26
C ASP A 150 -9.91 -3.76 -0.09
N ILE A 151 -10.85 -3.38 -0.98
CA ILE A 151 -10.53 -2.74 -2.26
C ILE A 151 -9.78 -1.42 -2.02
N TYR A 152 -10.26 -0.57 -1.10
CA TYR A 152 -9.57 0.69 -0.77
C TYR A 152 -8.22 0.44 -0.14
N ARG A 153 -8.12 -0.49 0.83
CA ARG A 153 -6.87 -0.86 1.49
C ARG A 153 -5.82 -1.36 0.51
N ASN A 154 -6.22 -2.24 -0.41
CA ASN A 154 -5.29 -2.91 -1.32
C ASN A 154 -4.58 -1.92 -2.25
N GLY A 155 -5.18 -0.76 -2.51
CA GLY A 155 -4.53 0.30 -3.28
C GLY A 155 -3.24 0.84 -2.67
N ILE A 156 -3.05 0.73 -1.34
CA ILE A 156 -1.86 1.22 -0.64
C ILE A 156 -1.15 0.14 0.20
N LEU A 157 -1.61 -1.11 0.12
CA LEU A 157 -1.09 -2.20 0.95
C LEU A 157 0.40 -2.45 0.69
N HIS A 158 0.86 -2.29 -0.54
CA HIS A 158 2.26 -2.48 -0.93
C HIS A 158 3.23 -1.51 -0.21
N PHE A 159 2.77 -0.33 0.23
CA PHE A 159 3.56 0.56 1.08
C PHE A 159 3.59 0.10 2.54
N LEU A 160 2.52 -0.51 3.04
CA LEU A 160 2.36 -0.81 4.46
C LEU A 160 2.83 -2.21 4.86
N ALA A 161 2.83 -3.15 3.93
CA ALA A 161 3.18 -4.54 4.22
C ALA A 161 4.65 -4.69 4.70
N PRO A 162 5.68 -4.09 4.05
CA PRO A 162 7.06 -4.20 4.52
C PRO A 162 7.29 -3.63 5.93
N PRO A 163 6.89 -2.38 6.26
CA PRO A 163 7.08 -1.86 7.61
C PRO A 163 6.26 -2.63 8.66
N SER A 164 5.07 -3.13 8.31
CA SER A 164 4.29 -3.96 9.23
C SER A 164 4.99 -5.29 9.56
N PHE A 165 5.66 -5.88 8.57
CA PHE A 165 6.48 -7.07 8.79
C PHE A 165 7.65 -6.78 9.74
N LEU A 166 8.37 -5.69 9.52
CA LEU A 166 9.48 -5.27 10.39
C LEU A 166 9.01 -5.02 11.82
N ALA A 167 7.93 -4.25 12.01
CA ALA A 167 7.37 -3.98 13.33
C ALA A 167 7.01 -5.29 14.07
N ARG A 168 6.37 -6.24 13.37
CA ARG A 168 6.04 -7.54 13.95
C ARG A 168 7.27 -8.34 14.37
N ARG A 169 8.35 -8.28 13.61
CA ARG A 169 9.63 -8.96 13.93
C ARG A 169 10.35 -8.29 15.10
N LEU A 170 10.32 -6.94 15.18
CA LEU A 170 10.82 -6.19 16.32
C LEU A 170 10.10 -6.57 17.61
N LEU A 171 8.77 -6.58 17.59
CA LEU A 171 7.94 -7.01 18.73
C LEU A 171 8.21 -8.48 19.15
N ALA A 172 8.69 -9.31 18.24
CA ALA A 172 9.12 -10.69 18.52
C ALA A 172 10.58 -10.79 19.03
N GLY A 173 11.28 -9.65 19.20
CA GLY A 173 12.65 -9.60 19.73
C GLY A 173 13.73 -9.96 18.71
N ALA A 174 13.47 -9.80 17.41
CA ALA A 174 14.49 -10.03 16.38
C ALA A 174 15.62 -9.00 16.46
N SER A 175 16.87 -9.44 16.29
CA SER A 175 18.01 -8.55 16.17
C SER A 175 18.00 -7.78 14.85
N GLN A 176 18.70 -6.66 14.79
CA GLN A 176 18.76 -5.81 13.59
C GLN A 176 19.32 -6.56 12.36
N ASP A 177 20.34 -7.42 12.56
CA ASP A 177 20.89 -8.24 11.48
C ASP A 177 19.87 -9.27 10.97
N ALA A 178 19.15 -9.94 11.89
CA ALA A 178 18.10 -10.88 11.53
C ALA A 178 16.94 -10.19 10.78
N LEU A 179 16.61 -8.94 11.14
CA LEU A 179 15.56 -8.18 10.47
C LEU A 179 15.86 -7.93 8.99
N ARG A 180 17.12 -7.67 8.64
CA ARG A 180 17.53 -7.44 7.24
C ARG A 180 17.37 -8.70 6.38
N ASP A 181 17.81 -9.84 6.92
CA ASP A 181 17.71 -11.12 6.20
C ASP A 181 16.28 -11.60 6.13
N ASP A 182 15.51 -11.47 7.20
CA ASP A 182 14.09 -11.78 7.25
C ASP A 182 13.29 -10.91 6.24
N LEU A 183 13.60 -9.61 6.15
CA LEU A 183 12.94 -8.72 5.21
C LEU A 183 13.25 -9.11 3.76
N ARG A 184 14.50 -9.43 3.43
CA ARG A 184 14.87 -9.92 2.10
C ARG A 184 14.09 -11.18 1.74
N PHE A 185 14.12 -12.18 2.62
CA PHE A 185 13.38 -13.43 2.42
C PHE A 185 11.89 -13.16 2.21
N TRP A 186 11.30 -12.27 3.02
CA TRP A 186 9.90 -11.93 2.92
C TRP A 186 9.55 -11.23 1.59
N LEU A 187 10.39 -10.30 1.15
CA LEU A 187 10.21 -9.60 -0.13
C LEU A 187 10.32 -10.54 -1.31
N ASP A 188 11.28 -11.47 -1.28
CA ASP A 188 11.43 -12.48 -2.32
C ASP A 188 10.23 -13.43 -2.36
N LEU A 189 9.71 -13.81 -1.18
CA LEU A 189 8.54 -14.69 -1.08
C LEU A 189 7.27 -14.05 -1.65
N PHE A 190 7.06 -12.76 -1.38
CA PHE A 190 5.85 -12.03 -1.76
C PHE A 190 6.02 -11.10 -2.96
N HIS A 191 7.11 -11.25 -3.74
CA HIS A 191 7.39 -10.33 -4.85
C HIS A 191 6.29 -10.34 -5.93
N ASN A 192 5.64 -11.48 -6.16
CA ASN A 192 4.56 -11.62 -7.15
C ASN A 192 3.18 -11.17 -6.63
N GLU A 193 2.98 -11.07 -5.32
CA GLU A 193 1.71 -10.67 -4.72
C GLU A 193 1.64 -9.17 -4.44
N LEU A 194 2.74 -8.61 -3.93
CA LEU A 194 2.74 -7.23 -3.47
C LEU A 194 3.39 -6.26 -4.47
N PHE A 195 4.20 -6.78 -5.40
CA PHE A 195 4.94 -5.96 -6.37
C PHE A 195 5.57 -4.73 -5.70
N THR A 196 6.20 -4.99 -4.56
CA THR A 196 6.87 -3.94 -3.78
C THR A 196 8.08 -3.45 -4.55
N GLN A 197 8.45 -2.20 -4.30
CA GLN A 197 9.68 -1.64 -4.87
C GLN A 197 10.87 -2.57 -4.58
N ARG A 198 11.77 -2.66 -5.55
CA ARG A 198 12.94 -3.55 -5.46
C ARG A 198 13.68 -3.40 -4.14
N PRO A 199 14.32 -4.46 -3.62
CA PRO A 199 15.03 -4.48 -2.34
C PRO A 199 15.95 -3.29 -2.05
N LEU A 200 16.51 -2.67 -3.11
CA LEU A 200 17.40 -1.50 -3.00
C LEU A 200 16.69 -0.24 -2.45
N VAL A 201 15.43 -0.01 -2.82
CA VAL A 201 14.68 1.16 -2.33
C VAL A 201 14.20 0.91 -0.90
N LEU A 202 13.81 -0.32 -0.59
CA LEU A 202 13.45 -0.70 0.78
C LEU A 202 14.66 -0.68 1.73
N ALA A 203 15.86 -1.02 1.24
CA ALA A 203 17.09 -0.87 2.04
C ALA A 203 17.36 0.59 2.42
N ALA A 204 17.03 1.55 1.54
CA ALA A 204 17.14 2.97 1.84
C ALA A 204 16.17 3.45 2.94
N HIS A 205 15.00 2.84 3.05
CA HIS A 205 13.99 3.19 4.06
C HIS A 205 14.11 2.36 5.34
N PHE A 206 14.93 1.30 5.36
CA PHE A 206 15.04 0.38 6.48
C PHE A 206 15.39 1.08 7.79
N GLU A 207 16.45 1.89 7.78
CA GLU A 207 16.88 2.64 8.96
C GLU A 207 15.80 3.66 9.41
N ALA A 208 15.16 4.32 8.46
CA ALA A 208 14.07 5.25 8.76
C ALA A 208 12.88 4.57 9.43
N PHE A 209 12.58 3.32 9.08
CA PHE A 209 11.55 2.52 9.76
C PHE A 209 11.98 2.16 11.19
N LEU A 210 13.24 1.73 11.38
CA LEU A 210 13.75 1.40 12.72
C LEU A 210 13.70 2.62 13.63
N ASP A 211 14.22 3.76 13.18
CA ASP A 211 14.16 5.03 13.92
C ASP A 211 12.72 5.47 14.24
N TYR A 212 11.78 5.18 13.35
CA TYR A 212 10.37 5.47 13.59
C TYR A 212 9.76 4.56 14.65
N PHE A 213 10.06 3.26 14.60
CA PHE A 213 9.53 2.28 15.54
C PHE A 213 10.15 2.44 16.93
N GLU A 214 11.44 2.77 17.03
CA GLU A 214 12.08 3.09 18.31
C GLU A 214 11.41 4.28 19.01
N ARG A 215 11.03 5.32 18.23
CA ARG A 215 10.28 6.47 18.77
C ARG A 215 8.86 6.12 19.24
N LEU A 216 8.27 5.06 18.74
CA LEU A 216 6.98 4.54 19.17
C LEU A 216 7.08 3.53 20.32
N GLU A 217 8.29 3.27 20.84
CA GLU A 217 8.56 2.27 21.90
C GLU A 217 8.09 0.85 21.48
N VAL A 218 8.27 0.47 20.21
CA VAL A 218 7.94 -0.85 19.66
C VAL A 218 9.13 -1.80 19.79
#